data_397eeceec3ac243cef09f2369c61e24a
#
_entry.id   397eeceec3ac243cef09f2369c61e24a
#
_cell.length_a   1.000
_cell.length_b   1.000
_cell.length_c   1.000
_cell.angle_alpha   90.00
_cell.angle_beta   90.00
_cell.angle_gamma   90.00
#
_symmetry.space_group_name_H-M   'P 1'
#
loop_
_entity.id
_entity.type
_entity.pdbx_description
1 polymer ?
#
loop_
_entity_poly.entity_id
_entity_poly.type
_entity_poly.pdbx_seq_one_letter_code
_entity_poly.pdbx_strand_id
1 'polypeptide(L)'
;MTRSLPEANSAISRIREMPYGIAHSTAAVAELDRITAEGPQEARAYALYTAVEGYVWGGEVDKAFLPFTQMLRWWDTHPEYFDEQDQHGLFWSFKWMVAHLMDFPTISAQQIDSTLADMQRRYALAGNGMNAVAMSRFGWARMRGAADTENLFREWTSTPRDDFSQCEACDPGDRAAHLYRTGRYEECIRLVEQVLPERPSCASEPGDMLSYLSLAYLKSGDAVGAARAYRAARQNLPQDIPAGSIRARHLEFLARSGNTARALARLLEDQRLLTESDTPYERWIYLRSVGVATGLLQAEHAETALAFPGVPAATLAELDRWVRSEALALAAQFDARNASSAVTDATWAVWNDTTTLAVDLSVFGEHLAPLPPRSAVLRLPPRRTRQCNPLPLRPRTRPRTLPVFSLPRILPECSRGRSRRRRRIRWGQPARTWPSRTPTARRGAWRLLGSLMPRPRCWLRPKATRKGRALSSRPPCRCCEGRGPRRGSWRRWCGRGHAVPRRRVSATSTSSPSSSWPSC
;
A
#
# COMPACT_ATOMS: atom_id res chain seq x y z
N MET A 1 -8.30 -22.12 32.77
CA MET A 1 -7.92 -20.84 33.44
C MET A 1 -7.85 -19.79 32.33
N THR A 2 -8.59 -18.70 32.46
CA THR A 2 -8.50 -17.56 31.54
C THR A 2 -7.14 -16.88 31.73
N ARG A 3 -6.45 -16.64 30.64
CA ARG A 3 -5.15 -15.97 30.60
C ARG A 3 -5.29 -14.52 31.10
N SER A 4 -4.30 -14.03 31.85
CA SER A 4 -4.30 -12.63 32.31
C SER A 4 -4.02 -11.64 31.17
N LEU A 5 -4.42 -10.39 31.32
CA LEU A 5 -4.13 -9.32 30.37
C LEU A 5 -2.62 -9.13 30.09
N PRO A 6 -1.70 -9.13 31.10
CA PRO A 6 -0.28 -9.06 30.86
C PRO A 6 0.27 -10.22 30.02
N GLU A 7 -0.22 -11.44 30.21
CA GLU A 7 0.19 -12.62 29.44
C GLU A 7 -0.27 -12.50 27.98
N ALA A 8 -1.51 -12.04 27.75
CA ALA A 8 -2.04 -11.80 26.42
C ALA A 8 -1.22 -10.71 25.69
N ASN A 9 -1.00 -9.56 26.33
CA ASN A 9 -0.22 -8.47 25.76
C ASN A 9 1.24 -8.88 25.48
N SER A 10 1.87 -9.70 26.33
CA SER A 10 3.21 -10.25 26.08
C SER A 10 3.25 -11.19 24.87
N ALA A 11 2.18 -11.98 24.65
CA ALA A 11 2.08 -12.84 23.48
C ALA A 11 1.96 -12.00 22.19
N ILE A 12 1.10 -10.97 22.20
CA ILE A 12 0.94 -10.06 21.07
C ILE A 12 2.25 -9.31 20.77
N SER A 13 2.95 -8.82 21.81
CA SER A 13 4.23 -8.11 21.63
C SER A 13 5.28 -9.00 20.95
N ARG A 14 5.39 -10.27 21.33
CA ARG A 14 6.32 -11.21 20.66
C ARG A 14 5.96 -11.44 19.20
N ILE A 15 4.67 -11.45 18.84
CA ILE A 15 4.24 -11.56 17.44
C ILE A 15 4.68 -10.31 16.67
N ARG A 16 4.52 -9.12 17.24
CA ARG A 16 4.95 -7.87 16.61
C ARG A 16 6.46 -7.72 16.41
N GLU A 17 7.26 -8.47 17.17
CA GLU A 17 8.71 -8.57 16.99
C GLU A 17 9.12 -9.51 15.84
N MET A 18 8.20 -10.31 15.30
CA MET A 18 8.47 -11.19 14.17
C MET A 18 8.65 -10.36 12.88
N PRO A 19 9.47 -10.83 11.92
CA PRO A 19 9.50 -10.24 10.58
C PRO A 19 8.12 -10.30 9.92
N TYR A 20 7.75 -9.26 9.17
CA TYR A 20 6.49 -9.25 8.43
C TYR A 20 6.44 -10.35 7.36
N GLY A 21 5.24 -10.84 7.09
CA GLY A 21 4.95 -11.91 6.13
C GLY A 21 3.93 -12.90 6.67
N ILE A 22 3.68 -13.98 5.92
CA ILE A 22 2.62 -14.96 6.21
C ILE A 22 2.73 -15.59 7.62
N ALA A 23 3.93 -15.82 8.13
CA ALA A 23 4.12 -16.37 9.47
C ALA A 23 3.64 -15.38 10.56
N HIS A 24 3.97 -14.10 10.40
CA HIS A 24 3.53 -13.03 11.30
C HIS A 24 1.99 -12.89 11.28
N SER A 25 1.39 -12.73 10.10
CA SER A 25 -0.06 -12.55 9.96
C SER A 25 -0.83 -13.76 10.45
N THR A 26 -0.34 -14.98 10.20
CA THR A 26 -0.95 -16.22 10.72
C THR A 26 -0.91 -16.26 12.25
N ALA A 27 0.22 -15.91 12.87
CA ALA A 27 0.34 -15.86 14.33
C ALA A 27 -0.56 -14.78 14.94
N ALA A 28 -0.65 -13.60 14.31
CA ALA A 28 -1.49 -12.50 14.76
C ALA A 28 -2.98 -12.87 14.74
N VAL A 29 -3.44 -13.53 13.68
CA VAL A 29 -4.83 -13.99 13.57
C VAL A 29 -5.13 -15.10 14.59
N ALA A 30 -4.26 -16.08 14.75
CA ALA A 30 -4.44 -17.15 15.73
C ALA A 30 -4.54 -16.59 17.15
N GLU A 31 -3.76 -15.57 17.49
CA GLU A 31 -3.84 -14.90 18.79
C GLU A 31 -5.12 -14.07 18.95
N LEU A 32 -5.56 -13.37 17.88
CA LEU A 32 -6.83 -12.66 17.84
C LEU A 32 -8.01 -13.61 18.05
N ASP A 33 -8.02 -14.76 17.37
CA ASP A 33 -9.07 -15.78 17.51
C ASP A 33 -9.12 -16.33 18.92
N ARG A 34 -7.94 -16.60 19.50
CA ARG A 34 -7.82 -17.06 20.89
C ARG A 34 -8.37 -16.04 21.88
N ILE A 35 -8.00 -14.75 21.76
CA ILE A 35 -8.51 -13.68 22.62
C ILE A 35 -10.02 -13.49 22.42
N THR A 36 -10.50 -13.64 21.20
CA THR A 36 -11.94 -13.53 20.91
C THR A 36 -12.75 -14.63 21.57
N ALA A 37 -12.21 -15.86 21.63
CA ALA A 37 -12.88 -17.02 22.21
C ALA A 37 -12.75 -17.10 23.74
N GLU A 38 -11.57 -16.79 24.28
CA GLU A 38 -11.20 -17.09 25.68
C GLU A 38 -10.95 -15.83 26.52
N GLY A 39 -10.80 -14.66 25.89
CA GLY A 39 -10.37 -13.42 26.56
C GLY A 39 -8.85 -13.37 26.81
N PRO A 40 -8.36 -12.36 27.52
CA PRO A 40 -9.11 -11.23 28.06
C PRO A 40 -9.59 -10.24 26.98
N GLN A 41 -10.81 -9.72 27.12
CA GLN A 41 -11.42 -8.86 26.10
C GLN A 41 -10.69 -7.50 25.97
N GLU A 42 -10.02 -7.05 27.02
CA GLU A 42 -9.19 -5.83 27.04
C GLU A 42 -7.99 -5.92 26.09
N ALA A 43 -7.51 -7.12 25.76
CA ALA A 43 -6.41 -7.31 24.80
C ALA A 43 -6.88 -7.32 23.34
N ARG A 44 -8.20 -7.35 23.09
CA ARG A 44 -8.74 -7.54 21.74
C ARG A 44 -8.42 -6.40 20.79
N ALA A 45 -8.45 -5.16 21.27
CA ALA A 45 -8.09 -4.00 20.47
C ALA A 45 -6.65 -4.09 19.96
N TYR A 46 -5.72 -4.45 20.85
CA TYR A 46 -4.31 -4.65 20.52
C TYR A 46 -4.09 -5.80 19.54
N ALA A 47 -4.79 -6.93 19.71
CA ALA A 47 -4.71 -8.06 18.78
C ALA A 47 -5.28 -7.72 17.40
N LEU A 48 -6.38 -6.97 17.31
CA LEU A 48 -6.96 -6.49 16.06
C LEU A 48 -6.00 -5.56 15.32
N TYR A 49 -5.39 -4.60 16.03
CA TYR A 49 -4.37 -3.72 15.45
C TYR A 49 -3.18 -4.52 14.91
N THR A 50 -2.69 -5.50 15.67
CA THR A 50 -1.56 -6.36 15.26
C THR A 50 -1.88 -7.18 14.01
N ALA A 51 -3.12 -7.67 13.88
CA ALA A 51 -3.56 -8.37 12.69
C ALA A 51 -3.64 -7.43 11.46
N VAL A 52 -4.15 -6.19 11.63
CA VAL A 52 -4.16 -5.18 10.56
C VAL A 52 -2.74 -4.86 10.12
N GLU A 53 -1.86 -4.54 11.06
CA GLU A 53 -0.46 -4.21 10.81
C GLU A 53 0.27 -5.36 10.10
N GLY A 54 0.09 -6.59 10.59
CA GLY A 54 0.70 -7.80 10.03
C GLY A 54 0.27 -8.06 8.59
N TYR A 55 -1.00 -7.88 8.26
CA TYR A 55 -1.49 -8.03 6.89
C TYR A 55 -1.01 -6.92 5.95
N VAL A 56 -1.05 -5.66 6.40
CA VAL A 56 -0.62 -4.51 5.58
C VAL A 56 0.85 -4.62 5.20
N TRP A 57 1.72 -4.84 6.16
CA TRP A 57 3.16 -4.91 5.92
C TRP A 57 3.64 -6.28 5.44
N GLY A 58 2.80 -7.31 5.59
CA GLY A 58 3.07 -8.66 5.09
C GLY A 58 2.69 -8.88 3.62
N GLY A 59 2.12 -7.87 2.94
CA GLY A 59 1.68 -7.97 1.54
C GLY A 59 0.34 -8.69 1.35
N GLU A 60 -0.45 -8.84 2.41
CA GLU A 60 -1.78 -9.47 2.40
C GLU A 60 -2.89 -8.42 2.65
N VAL A 61 -2.77 -7.28 1.98
CA VAL A 61 -3.56 -6.06 2.23
C VAL A 61 -5.07 -6.28 2.17
N ASP A 62 -5.54 -7.14 1.26
CA ASP A 62 -6.96 -7.48 1.12
C ASP A 62 -7.55 -8.10 2.40
N LYS A 63 -6.75 -8.81 3.17
CA LYS A 63 -7.17 -9.44 4.43
C LYS A 63 -7.24 -8.45 5.61
N ALA A 64 -6.54 -7.32 5.53
CA ALA A 64 -6.52 -6.32 6.61
C ALA A 64 -7.87 -5.64 6.83
N PHE A 65 -8.75 -5.58 5.81
CA PHE A 65 -10.05 -4.90 5.91
C PHE A 65 -10.99 -5.53 6.94
N LEU A 66 -10.94 -6.85 7.10
CA LEU A 66 -11.81 -7.54 8.07
C LEU A 66 -11.46 -7.19 9.52
N PRO A 67 -10.22 -7.39 10.02
CA PRO A 67 -9.86 -7.04 11.38
C PRO A 67 -9.97 -5.52 11.63
N PHE A 68 -9.70 -4.67 10.64
CA PHE A 68 -9.93 -3.23 10.76
C PHE A 68 -11.42 -2.89 10.99
N THR A 69 -12.31 -3.49 10.22
CA THR A 69 -13.77 -3.30 10.42
C THR A 69 -14.22 -3.83 11.78
N GLN A 70 -13.65 -4.94 12.24
CA GLN A 70 -13.92 -5.49 13.57
C GLN A 70 -13.42 -4.54 14.68
N MET A 71 -12.27 -3.91 14.49
CA MET A 71 -11.71 -2.94 15.44
C MET A 71 -12.58 -1.68 15.56
N LEU A 72 -13.09 -1.15 14.42
CA LEU A 72 -14.03 -0.04 14.42
C LEU A 72 -15.35 -0.38 15.16
N ARG A 73 -15.90 -1.58 14.92
CA ARG A 73 -17.11 -2.04 15.61
C ARG A 73 -16.87 -2.25 17.11
N TRP A 74 -15.69 -2.77 17.46
CA TRP A 74 -15.32 -2.98 18.85
C TRP A 74 -15.20 -1.64 19.58
N TRP A 75 -14.58 -0.66 18.98
CA TRP A 75 -14.54 0.72 19.46
C TRP A 75 -15.95 1.33 19.66
N ASP A 76 -16.85 1.12 18.71
CA ASP A 76 -18.21 1.67 18.78
C ASP A 76 -19.05 1.05 19.90
N THR A 77 -18.76 -0.20 20.31
CA THR A 77 -19.55 -0.95 21.29
C THR A 77 -18.88 -1.05 22.65
N HIS A 78 -17.58 -0.97 22.71
CA HIS A 78 -16.77 -1.18 23.91
C HIS A 78 -15.58 -0.20 23.96
N PRO A 79 -15.82 1.11 23.95
CA PRO A 79 -14.75 2.10 23.99
C PRO A 79 -13.91 2.02 25.27
N GLU A 80 -14.49 1.47 26.36
CA GLU A 80 -13.85 1.26 27.66
C GLU A 80 -12.68 0.27 27.62
N TYR A 81 -12.58 -0.57 26.58
CA TYR A 81 -11.47 -1.51 26.38
C TYR A 81 -10.32 -0.94 25.55
N PHE A 82 -10.42 0.34 25.14
CA PHE A 82 -9.36 1.00 24.40
C PHE A 82 -8.61 1.99 25.31
N ASP A 83 -7.36 1.69 25.62
CA ASP A 83 -6.47 2.67 26.22
C ASP A 83 -5.95 3.68 25.17
N GLU A 84 -5.12 4.65 25.59
CA GLU A 84 -4.55 5.65 24.69
C GLU A 84 -3.75 5.03 23.53
N GLN A 85 -3.08 3.90 23.74
CA GLN A 85 -2.30 3.22 22.71
C GLN A 85 -3.20 2.49 21.71
N ASP A 86 -4.26 1.87 22.17
CA ASP A 86 -5.27 1.23 21.34
C ASP A 86 -6.02 2.25 20.48
N GLN A 87 -6.37 3.40 21.08
CA GLN A 87 -6.97 4.53 20.35
C GLN A 87 -6.00 5.06 19.30
N HIS A 88 -4.74 5.27 19.67
CA HIS A 88 -3.71 5.68 18.71
C HIS A 88 -3.59 4.67 17.57
N GLY A 89 -3.51 3.37 17.86
CA GLY A 89 -3.44 2.32 16.85
C GLY A 89 -4.65 2.32 15.90
N LEU A 90 -5.87 2.50 16.42
CA LEU A 90 -7.09 2.60 15.64
C LEU A 90 -7.03 3.78 14.67
N PHE A 91 -6.77 5.00 15.15
CA PHE A 91 -6.75 6.20 14.31
C PHE A 91 -5.54 6.22 13.38
N TRP A 92 -4.39 5.69 13.82
CA TRP A 92 -3.22 5.53 12.98
C TRP A 92 -3.46 4.60 11.80
N SER A 93 -4.09 3.44 12.03
CA SER A 93 -4.39 2.48 10.97
C SER A 93 -5.48 2.97 10.01
N PHE A 94 -6.33 3.90 10.42
CA PHE A 94 -7.42 4.41 9.58
C PHE A 94 -6.92 5.00 8.26
N LYS A 95 -5.84 5.78 8.29
CA LYS A 95 -5.25 6.37 7.08
C LYS A 95 -4.66 5.31 6.14
N TRP A 96 -4.05 4.24 6.67
CA TRP A 96 -3.57 3.12 5.86
C TRP A 96 -4.73 2.43 5.16
N MET A 97 -5.75 2.11 5.92
CA MET A 97 -6.89 1.37 5.39
C MET A 97 -7.66 2.18 4.36
N VAL A 98 -7.81 3.49 4.56
CA VAL A 98 -8.41 4.38 3.57
C VAL A 98 -7.57 4.45 2.29
N ALA A 99 -6.24 4.56 2.41
CA ALA A 99 -5.34 4.53 1.25
C ALA A 99 -5.48 3.21 0.48
N HIS A 100 -5.48 2.09 1.17
CA HIS A 100 -5.60 0.77 0.53
C HIS A 100 -6.99 0.47 -0.06
N LEU A 101 -8.07 1.11 0.40
CA LEU A 101 -9.35 1.02 -0.31
C LEU A 101 -9.23 1.52 -1.76
N MET A 102 -8.42 2.53 -1.98
CA MET A 102 -8.20 3.10 -3.31
C MET A 102 -7.45 2.17 -4.24
N ASP A 103 -6.64 1.25 -3.70
CA ASP A 103 -5.79 0.32 -4.45
C ASP A 103 -6.54 -0.84 -5.10
N PHE A 104 -7.81 -1.03 -4.76
CA PHE A 104 -8.66 -2.11 -5.28
C PHE A 104 -9.78 -1.56 -6.17
N PRO A 105 -9.77 -1.81 -7.47
CA PRO A 105 -10.79 -1.27 -8.39
C PRO A 105 -12.18 -1.88 -8.16
N THR A 106 -12.28 -2.99 -7.42
CA THR A 106 -13.53 -3.62 -7.01
C THR A 106 -14.25 -2.88 -5.88
N ILE A 107 -13.57 -1.97 -5.19
CA ILE A 107 -14.15 -1.11 -4.15
C ILE A 107 -14.69 0.15 -4.82
N SER A 108 -16.01 0.38 -4.73
CA SER A 108 -16.66 1.47 -5.43
C SER A 108 -16.24 2.86 -4.91
N ALA A 109 -16.32 3.88 -5.76
CA ALA A 109 -16.07 5.26 -5.38
C ALA A 109 -16.95 5.69 -4.20
N GLN A 110 -18.23 5.28 -4.18
CA GLN A 110 -19.16 5.59 -3.09
C GLN A 110 -18.68 4.99 -1.74
N GLN A 111 -18.10 3.79 -1.75
CA GLN A 111 -17.55 3.16 -0.55
C GLN A 111 -16.36 3.95 -0.02
N ILE A 112 -15.46 4.39 -0.90
CA ILE A 112 -14.30 5.21 -0.54
C ILE A 112 -14.78 6.54 0.03
N ASP A 113 -15.69 7.25 -0.65
CA ASP A 113 -16.25 8.51 -0.18
C ASP A 113 -16.93 8.37 1.19
N SER A 114 -17.71 7.30 1.39
CA SER A 114 -18.36 7.02 2.68
C SER A 114 -17.35 6.75 3.80
N THR A 115 -16.27 6.04 3.50
CA THR A 115 -15.22 5.75 4.48
C THR A 115 -14.42 7.01 4.83
N LEU A 116 -14.13 7.87 3.86
CA LEU A 116 -13.51 9.18 4.10
C LEU A 116 -14.38 10.07 4.98
N ALA A 117 -15.68 10.12 4.72
CA ALA A 117 -16.62 10.86 5.55
C ALA A 117 -16.70 10.31 6.99
N ASP A 118 -16.67 8.97 7.17
CA ASP A 118 -16.63 8.34 8.48
C ASP A 118 -15.30 8.61 9.20
N MET A 119 -14.18 8.55 8.50
CA MET A 119 -12.87 8.96 9.01
C MET A 119 -12.93 10.39 9.55
N GLN A 120 -13.35 11.35 8.75
CA GLN A 120 -13.44 12.75 9.14
C GLN A 120 -14.34 12.93 10.38
N ARG A 121 -15.51 12.29 10.39
CA ARG A 121 -16.43 12.35 11.52
C ARG A 121 -15.81 11.80 12.81
N ARG A 122 -15.13 10.66 12.75
CA ARG A 122 -14.51 10.03 13.91
C ARG A 122 -13.34 10.84 14.44
N TYR A 123 -12.51 11.38 13.56
CA TYR A 123 -11.40 12.27 13.95
C TYR A 123 -11.92 13.51 14.66
N ALA A 124 -12.97 14.15 14.13
CA ALA A 124 -13.59 15.29 14.77
C ALA A 124 -14.20 14.97 16.15
N LEU A 125 -14.89 13.82 16.28
CA LEU A 125 -15.46 13.38 17.57
C LEU A 125 -14.40 13.05 18.62
N ALA A 126 -13.25 12.51 18.19
CA ALA A 126 -12.12 12.21 19.08
C ALA A 126 -11.28 13.44 19.42
N GLY A 127 -11.53 14.59 18.78
CA GLY A 127 -10.71 15.80 18.94
C GLY A 127 -9.36 15.73 18.24
N ASN A 128 -9.17 14.79 17.30
CA ASN A 128 -7.94 14.66 16.53
C ASN A 128 -7.83 15.77 15.48
N GLY A 129 -6.59 16.10 15.08
CA GLY A 129 -6.33 17.01 13.97
C GLY A 129 -6.76 16.42 12.63
N MET A 130 -6.92 17.29 11.63
CA MET A 130 -7.47 16.94 10.32
C MET A 130 -6.41 16.68 9.24
N ASN A 131 -5.11 16.71 9.58
CA ASN A 131 -4.05 16.55 8.59
C ASN A 131 -4.12 15.18 7.87
N ALA A 132 -4.31 14.08 8.60
CA ALA A 132 -4.47 12.75 8.00
C ALA A 132 -5.72 12.65 7.10
N VAL A 133 -6.81 13.33 7.48
CA VAL A 133 -8.05 13.40 6.67
C VAL A 133 -7.80 14.16 5.38
N ALA A 134 -7.13 15.33 5.46
CA ALA A 134 -6.78 16.15 4.29
C ALA A 134 -5.87 15.37 3.32
N MET A 135 -4.86 14.65 3.86
CA MET A 135 -4.00 13.77 3.08
C MET A 135 -4.79 12.68 2.35
N SER A 136 -5.70 12.02 3.04
CA SER A 136 -6.51 10.94 2.44
C SER A 136 -7.46 11.47 1.37
N ARG A 137 -8.06 12.66 1.57
CA ARG A 137 -8.88 13.35 0.56
C ARG A 137 -8.07 13.72 -0.68
N PHE A 138 -6.88 14.26 -0.48
CA PHE A 138 -5.94 14.52 -1.57
C PHE A 138 -5.58 13.24 -2.34
N GLY A 139 -5.24 12.15 -1.64
CA GLY A 139 -4.93 10.86 -2.25
C GLY A 139 -6.07 10.36 -3.15
N TRP A 140 -7.31 10.46 -2.68
CA TRP A 140 -8.49 10.07 -3.46
C TRP A 140 -8.74 10.98 -4.67
N ALA A 141 -8.65 12.30 -4.51
CA ALA A 141 -8.78 13.23 -5.60
C ALA A 141 -7.74 12.98 -6.70
N ARG A 142 -6.49 12.76 -6.30
CA ARG A 142 -5.39 12.43 -7.21
C ARG A 142 -5.65 11.12 -7.97
N MET A 143 -6.13 10.07 -7.28
CA MET A 143 -6.39 8.76 -7.90
C MET A 143 -7.46 8.85 -9.00
N ARG A 144 -8.48 9.68 -8.82
CA ARG A 144 -9.57 9.84 -9.80
C ARG A 144 -9.36 11.00 -10.78
N GLY A 145 -8.22 11.70 -10.71
CA GLY A 145 -7.95 12.85 -11.59
C GLY A 145 -8.89 14.03 -11.38
N ALA A 146 -9.31 14.26 -10.12
CA ALA A 146 -10.23 15.36 -9.82
C ALA A 146 -9.58 16.73 -10.08
N ALA A 147 -10.36 17.67 -10.62
CA ALA A 147 -9.87 18.99 -10.99
C ALA A 147 -9.35 19.82 -9.79
N ASP A 148 -9.81 19.53 -8.58
CA ASP A 148 -9.42 20.19 -7.34
C ASP A 148 -8.21 19.54 -6.63
N THR A 149 -7.55 18.57 -7.25
CA THR A 149 -6.43 17.84 -6.67
C THR A 149 -5.34 18.76 -6.12
N GLU A 150 -4.94 19.81 -6.84
CA GLU A 150 -3.91 20.74 -6.39
C GLU A 150 -4.37 21.61 -5.20
N ASN A 151 -5.66 21.93 -5.12
CA ASN A 151 -6.22 22.62 -3.96
C ASN A 151 -6.18 21.74 -2.72
N LEU A 152 -6.52 20.45 -2.87
CA LEU A 152 -6.46 19.47 -1.78
C LEU A 152 -5.03 19.15 -1.36
N PHE A 153 -4.06 19.17 -2.29
CA PHE A 153 -2.64 19.09 -1.97
C PHE A 153 -2.20 20.26 -1.07
N ARG A 154 -2.59 21.49 -1.43
CA ARG A 154 -2.30 22.69 -0.62
C ARG A 154 -3.02 22.66 0.73
N GLU A 155 -4.29 22.20 0.77
CA GLU A 155 -5.02 22.00 2.03
C GLU A 155 -4.24 21.04 2.96
N TRP A 156 -3.87 19.86 2.46
CA TRP A 156 -3.09 18.90 3.25
C TRP A 156 -1.78 19.50 3.76
N THR A 157 -0.98 20.09 2.88
CA THR A 157 0.36 20.60 3.25
C THR A 157 0.33 21.82 4.17
N SER A 158 -0.80 22.55 4.23
CA SER A 158 -1.01 23.69 5.13
C SER A 158 -1.76 23.33 6.41
N THR A 159 -2.41 22.17 6.48
CA THR A 159 -3.12 21.72 7.68
C THR A 159 -2.10 21.37 8.78
N PRO A 160 -2.21 21.92 10.00
CA PRO A 160 -1.30 21.59 11.10
C PRO A 160 -1.21 20.09 11.34
N ARG A 161 0.01 19.62 11.61
CA ARG A 161 0.27 18.20 11.91
C ARG A 161 -0.06 17.89 13.36
N ASP A 162 -0.44 16.65 13.61
CA ASP A 162 -0.65 16.07 14.93
C ASP A 162 -0.11 14.63 14.99
N ASP A 163 -0.38 13.91 16.06
CA ASP A 163 0.10 12.54 16.28
C ASP A 163 -0.49 11.52 15.28
N PHE A 164 -1.57 11.87 14.57
CA PHE A 164 -2.24 11.02 13.57
C PHE A 164 -1.89 11.38 12.13
N SER A 165 -1.12 12.45 11.93
CA SER A 165 -0.61 12.85 10.61
C SER A 165 0.25 11.74 9.99
N GLN A 166 0.58 11.86 8.70
CA GLN A 166 1.52 10.95 8.07
C GLN A 166 2.84 10.93 8.86
N CYS A 167 3.52 9.80 8.85
CA CYS A 167 4.82 9.67 9.47
C CYS A 167 5.77 10.80 9.02
N GLU A 168 6.56 11.33 9.93
CA GLU A 168 7.49 12.45 9.64
C GLU A 168 8.49 12.11 8.53
N ALA A 169 8.86 10.84 8.39
CA ALA A 169 9.73 10.39 7.31
C ALA A 169 8.99 10.22 5.98
N CYS A 170 7.72 9.76 6.01
CA CYS A 170 6.95 9.48 4.78
C CYS A 170 6.29 10.73 4.19
N ASP A 171 5.91 11.72 5.01
CA ASP A 171 5.24 12.94 4.53
C ASP A 171 6.03 13.68 3.43
N PRO A 172 7.35 13.92 3.56
CA PRO A 172 8.14 14.49 2.48
C PRO A 172 8.20 13.60 1.23
N GLY A 173 8.24 12.27 1.40
CA GLY A 173 8.22 11.31 0.29
C GLY A 173 6.92 11.38 -0.51
N ASP A 174 5.78 11.42 0.18
CA ASP A 174 4.46 11.56 -0.47
C ASP A 174 4.30 12.89 -1.22
N ARG A 175 4.86 13.99 -0.67
CA ARG A 175 4.92 15.30 -1.35
C ARG A 175 5.83 15.25 -2.58
N ALA A 176 7.02 14.66 -2.44
CA ALA A 176 7.97 14.48 -3.54
C ALA A 176 7.34 13.67 -4.68
N ALA A 177 6.58 12.63 -4.35
CA ALA A 177 5.83 11.84 -5.31
C ALA A 177 4.81 12.68 -6.11
N HIS A 178 4.10 13.60 -5.46
CA HIS A 178 3.18 14.51 -6.14
C HIS A 178 3.91 15.51 -7.02
N LEU A 179 4.95 16.16 -6.52
CA LEU A 179 5.77 17.11 -7.27
C LEU A 179 6.37 16.45 -8.52
N TYR A 180 6.92 15.26 -8.39
CA TYR A 180 7.46 14.50 -9.52
C TYR A 180 6.38 14.21 -10.57
N ARG A 181 5.20 13.70 -10.16
CA ARG A 181 4.11 13.34 -11.07
C ARG A 181 3.50 14.53 -11.80
N THR A 182 3.61 15.72 -11.23
CA THR A 182 3.14 16.99 -11.83
C THR A 182 4.22 17.74 -12.60
N GLY A 183 5.41 17.12 -12.82
CA GLY A 183 6.51 17.71 -13.58
C GLY A 183 7.29 18.80 -12.84
N ARG A 184 7.06 18.97 -11.54
CA ARG A 184 7.72 19.98 -10.69
C ARG A 184 9.03 19.42 -10.14
N TYR A 185 9.93 19.04 -11.05
CA TYR A 185 11.14 18.28 -10.71
C TYR A 185 12.09 19.03 -9.79
N GLU A 186 12.31 20.33 -10.02
CA GLU A 186 13.18 21.17 -9.20
C GLU A 186 12.63 21.36 -7.78
N GLU A 187 11.30 21.39 -7.63
CA GLU A 187 10.67 21.46 -6.30
C GLU A 187 10.79 20.12 -5.57
N CYS A 188 10.64 19.01 -6.29
CA CYS A 188 10.88 17.66 -5.78
C CYS A 188 12.33 17.53 -5.26
N ILE A 189 13.30 17.95 -6.07
CA ILE A 189 14.74 17.92 -5.71
C ILE A 189 14.98 18.75 -4.44
N ARG A 190 14.55 20.02 -4.43
CA ARG A 190 14.73 20.89 -3.26
C ARG A 190 14.11 20.32 -1.99
N LEU A 191 12.89 19.79 -2.08
CA LEU A 191 12.20 19.21 -0.92
C LEU A 191 12.98 18.02 -0.35
N VAL A 192 13.38 17.08 -1.19
CA VAL A 192 14.06 15.87 -0.72
C VAL A 192 15.45 16.20 -0.18
N GLU A 193 16.22 17.04 -0.87
CA GLU A 193 17.55 17.47 -0.40
C GLU A 193 17.51 18.23 0.92
N GLN A 194 16.46 19.00 1.16
CA GLN A 194 16.27 19.71 2.43
C GLN A 194 16.01 18.74 3.60
N VAL A 195 15.34 17.62 3.35
CA VAL A 195 14.93 16.66 4.39
C VAL A 195 16.01 15.59 4.66
N LEU A 196 16.77 15.18 3.66
CA LEU A 196 17.78 14.13 3.80
C LEU A 196 18.80 14.33 4.93
N PRO A 197 19.29 15.56 5.23
CA PRO A 197 20.20 15.80 6.35
C PRO A 197 19.62 15.41 7.71
N GLU A 198 18.30 15.44 7.87
CA GLU A 198 17.61 15.04 9.11
C GLU A 198 17.53 13.52 9.27
N ARG A 199 17.98 12.76 8.26
CA ARG A 199 17.99 11.28 8.21
C ARG A 199 16.62 10.66 8.48
N PRO A 200 15.59 11.01 7.70
CA PRO A 200 14.27 10.43 7.85
C PRO A 200 14.36 8.92 7.68
N SER A 201 13.68 8.15 8.54
CA SER A 201 13.73 6.69 8.50
C SER A 201 12.41 6.08 8.94
N CYS A 202 11.87 5.20 8.08
CA CYS A 202 10.76 4.31 8.40
C CYS A 202 10.86 3.02 7.56
N ALA A 203 9.78 2.24 7.45
CA ALA A 203 9.78 1.00 6.67
C ALA A 203 10.14 1.21 5.19
N SER A 204 9.66 2.28 4.55
CA SER A 204 9.91 2.61 3.14
C SER A 204 10.94 3.71 2.92
N GLU A 205 11.16 4.58 3.92
CA GLU A 205 12.03 5.76 3.77
C GLU A 205 13.44 5.55 4.36
N PRO A 206 14.45 6.16 3.79
CA PRO A 206 14.45 7.14 2.69
C PRO A 206 14.43 6.52 1.28
N GLY A 207 14.26 5.21 1.13
CA GLY A 207 14.31 4.51 -0.15
C GLY A 207 13.29 5.05 -1.16
N ASP A 208 12.06 5.34 -0.70
CA ASP A 208 10.98 5.82 -1.56
C ASP A 208 11.28 7.22 -2.11
N MET A 209 11.55 8.20 -1.24
CA MET A 209 11.85 9.58 -1.68
C MET A 209 13.11 9.66 -2.54
N LEU A 210 14.15 8.87 -2.23
CA LEU A 210 15.38 8.81 -3.03
C LEU A 210 15.14 8.26 -4.43
N SER A 211 14.20 7.34 -4.60
CA SER A 211 13.84 6.82 -5.92
C SER A 211 13.16 7.90 -6.78
N TYR A 212 12.30 8.74 -6.21
CA TYR A 212 11.76 9.92 -6.90
C TYR A 212 12.85 10.96 -7.18
N LEU A 213 13.75 11.22 -6.22
CA LEU A 213 14.86 12.15 -6.40
C LEU A 213 15.74 11.75 -7.59
N SER A 214 16.05 10.45 -7.75
CA SER A 214 16.87 9.96 -8.84
C SER A 214 16.23 10.24 -10.22
N LEU A 215 14.93 10.00 -10.33
CA LEU A 215 14.16 10.28 -11.53
C LEU A 215 13.99 11.80 -11.78
N ALA A 216 13.80 12.60 -10.72
CA ALA A 216 13.68 14.05 -10.83
C ALA A 216 14.97 14.67 -11.37
N TYR A 217 16.14 14.28 -10.87
CA TYR A 217 17.42 14.70 -11.42
C TYR A 217 17.61 14.28 -12.88
N LEU A 218 17.21 13.04 -13.23
CA LEU A 218 17.26 12.56 -14.61
C LEU A 218 16.40 13.45 -15.51
N LYS A 219 15.18 13.80 -15.07
CA LYS A 219 14.26 14.66 -15.83
C LYS A 219 14.75 16.11 -15.94
N SER A 220 15.49 16.60 -14.95
CA SER A 220 16.10 17.93 -14.97
C SER A 220 17.45 17.98 -15.70
N GLY A 221 17.95 16.84 -16.22
CA GLY A 221 19.20 16.78 -16.99
C GLY A 221 20.49 16.72 -16.14
N ASP A 222 20.38 16.54 -14.81
CA ASP A 222 21.55 16.41 -13.93
C ASP A 222 21.96 14.94 -13.78
N ALA A 223 22.88 14.48 -14.63
CA ALA A 223 23.39 13.12 -14.61
C ALA A 223 24.16 12.77 -13.32
N VAL A 224 24.85 13.74 -12.70
CA VAL A 224 25.62 13.53 -11.48
C VAL A 224 24.68 13.37 -10.28
N GLY A 225 23.73 14.28 -10.13
CA GLY A 225 22.69 14.20 -9.12
C GLY A 225 21.86 12.89 -9.25
N ALA A 226 21.49 12.53 -10.49
CA ALA A 226 20.76 11.30 -10.80
C ALA A 226 21.54 10.04 -10.37
N ALA A 227 22.83 9.95 -10.70
CA ALA A 227 23.69 8.84 -10.31
C ALA A 227 23.83 8.72 -8.79
N ARG A 228 24.06 9.85 -8.10
CA ARG A 228 24.16 9.91 -6.64
C ARG A 228 22.87 9.45 -5.97
N ALA A 229 21.74 10.03 -6.38
CA ALA A 229 20.42 9.71 -5.80
C ALA A 229 20.05 8.25 -6.05
N TYR A 230 20.28 7.70 -7.26
CA TYR A 230 19.99 6.30 -7.57
C TYR A 230 20.81 5.32 -6.71
N ARG A 231 22.12 5.60 -6.49
CA ARG A 231 22.93 4.75 -5.61
C ARG A 231 22.43 4.79 -4.18
N ALA A 232 22.09 5.98 -3.67
CA ALA A 232 21.49 6.12 -2.36
C ALA A 232 20.15 5.37 -2.25
N ALA A 233 19.27 5.50 -3.26
CA ALA A 233 18.00 4.77 -3.32
C ALA A 233 18.22 3.25 -3.29
N ARG A 234 19.18 2.74 -4.06
CA ARG A 234 19.51 1.31 -4.10
C ARG A 234 20.02 0.79 -2.75
N GLN A 235 20.88 1.57 -2.06
CA GLN A 235 21.40 1.20 -0.74
C GLN A 235 20.34 1.18 0.34
N ASN A 236 19.28 1.97 0.17
CA ASN A 236 18.16 2.10 1.09
C ASN A 236 16.89 1.38 0.58
N LEU A 237 17.00 0.50 -0.42
CA LEU A 237 15.88 -0.31 -0.87
C LEU A 237 15.39 -1.19 0.29
N PRO A 238 14.11 -1.08 0.69
CA PRO A 238 13.56 -1.91 1.76
C PRO A 238 13.70 -3.40 1.46
N GLN A 239 14.06 -4.18 2.49
CA GLN A 239 14.22 -5.64 2.39
C GLN A 239 13.08 -6.38 3.10
N ASP A 240 12.48 -5.74 4.10
CA ASP A 240 11.48 -6.35 4.99
C ASP A 240 10.03 -6.12 4.51
N ILE A 241 9.87 -5.38 3.41
CA ILE A 241 8.57 -5.13 2.76
C ILE A 241 8.70 -5.31 1.24
N PRO A 242 7.61 -5.59 0.52
CA PRO A 242 7.64 -5.86 -0.94
C PRO A 242 8.20 -4.72 -1.80
N ALA A 243 7.90 -3.47 -1.47
CA ALA A 243 8.43 -2.25 -2.11
C ALA A 243 8.32 -2.22 -3.66
N GLY A 244 7.20 -2.74 -4.21
CA GLY A 244 6.98 -2.88 -5.65
C GLY A 244 7.13 -1.57 -6.42
N SER A 245 6.54 -0.48 -5.93
CA SER A 245 6.61 0.85 -6.55
C SER A 245 8.02 1.46 -6.54
N ILE A 246 8.83 1.20 -5.50
CA ILE A 246 10.24 1.62 -5.45
C ILE A 246 11.04 0.85 -6.48
N ARG A 247 10.86 -0.47 -6.57
CA ARG A 247 11.51 -1.34 -7.55
C ARG A 247 11.16 -0.95 -8.98
N ALA A 248 9.90 -0.59 -9.22
CA ALA A 248 9.43 -0.07 -10.50
C ALA A 248 10.20 1.19 -10.94
N ARG A 249 10.36 2.17 -10.03
CA ARG A 249 11.14 3.38 -10.31
C ARG A 249 12.63 3.11 -10.53
N HIS A 250 13.22 2.14 -9.85
CA HIS A 250 14.59 1.71 -10.10
C HIS A 250 14.74 1.14 -11.54
N LEU A 251 13.79 0.32 -11.98
CA LEU A 251 13.78 -0.22 -13.35
C LEU A 251 13.63 0.90 -14.37
N GLU A 252 12.69 1.82 -14.17
CA GLU A 252 12.48 2.97 -15.05
C GLU A 252 13.73 3.85 -15.14
N PHE A 253 14.37 4.13 -14.00
CA PHE A 253 15.62 4.89 -13.96
C PHE A 253 16.72 4.22 -14.79
N LEU A 254 16.94 2.92 -14.61
CA LEU A 254 17.97 2.18 -15.34
C LEU A 254 17.75 2.20 -16.86
N ALA A 255 16.51 2.05 -17.28
CA ALA A 255 16.17 2.11 -18.71
C ALA A 255 16.37 3.51 -19.28
N ARG A 256 15.84 4.55 -18.61
CA ARG A 256 15.98 5.95 -19.05
C ARG A 256 17.42 6.48 -18.99
N SER A 257 18.26 5.88 -18.15
CA SER A 257 19.66 6.27 -18.00
C SER A 257 20.64 5.52 -18.91
N GLY A 258 20.14 4.70 -19.84
CA GLY A 258 20.97 3.93 -20.76
C GLY A 258 21.71 2.75 -20.12
N ASN A 259 21.34 2.36 -18.91
CA ASN A 259 21.96 1.24 -18.20
C ASN A 259 21.25 -0.09 -18.52
N THR A 260 21.18 -0.43 -19.82
CA THR A 260 20.42 -1.56 -20.38
C THR A 260 20.67 -2.90 -19.68
N ALA A 261 21.92 -3.31 -19.53
CA ALA A 261 22.25 -4.58 -18.89
C ALA A 261 21.77 -4.65 -17.45
N ARG A 262 21.84 -3.53 -16.72
CA ARG A 262 21.33 -3.45 -15.33
C ARG A 262 19.80 -3.41 -15.28
N ALA A 263 19.16 -2.80 -16.28
CA ALA A 263 17.69 -2.81 -16.39
C ALA A 263 17.17 -4.24 -16.62
N LEU A 264 17.78 -5.00 -17.54
CA LEU A 264 17.46 -6.40 -17.78
C LEU A 264 17.71 -7.27 -16.55
N ALA A 265 18.84 -7.08 -15.84
CA ALA A 265 19.13 -7.78 -14.60
C ALA A 265 18.08 -7.48 -13.50
N ARG A 266 17.67 -6.20 -13.36
CA ARG A 266 16.62 -5.78 -12.42
C ARG A 266 15.27 -6.43 -12.75
N LEU A 267 14.92 -6.49 -14.03
CA LEU A 267 13.68 -7.14 -14.47
C LEU A 267 13.67 -8.64 -14.11
N LEU A 268 14.80 -9.31 -14.25
CA LEU A 268 14.96 -10.71 -13.85
C LEU A 268 14.90 -10.90 -12.32
N GLU A 269 15.53 -10.01 -11.56
CA GLU A 269 15.46 -10.06 -10.08
C GLU A 269 14.02 -9.88 -9.58
N ASP A 270 13.28 -8.96 -10.18
CA ASP A 270 11.94 -8.57 -9.76
C ASP A 270 10.83 -9.26 -10.59
N GLN A 271 11.14 -10.33 -11.33
CA GLN A 271 10.23 -11.02 -12.27
C GLN A 271 8.91 -11.42 -11.65
N ARG A 272 8.90 -11.76 -10.35
CA ARG A 272 7.69 -12.13 -9.62
C ARG A 272 6.64 -11.02 -9.61
N LEU A 273 7.08 -9.75 -9.61
CA LEU A 273 6.17 -8.59 -9.62
C LEU A 273 5.40 -8.41 -10.95
N LEU A 274 5.75 -9.14 -12.01
CA LEU A 274 4.97 -9.17 -13.25
C LEU A 274 3.58 -9.80 -13.02
N THR A 275 3.50 -10.81 -12.16
CA THR A 275 2.27 -11.59 -11.90
C THR A 275 1.73 -11.43 -10.50
N GLU A 276 2.57 -11.11 -9.52
CA GLU A 276 2.24 -11.01 -8.10
C GLU A 276 2.49 -9.59 -7.58
N SER A 277 1.58 -9.08 -6.76
CA SER A 277 1.71 -7.78 -6.11
C SER A 277 0.76 -7.69 -4.92
N ASP A 278 1.06 -6.84 -3.96
CA ASP A 278 0.27 -6.65 -2.75
C ASP A 278 -1.14 -6.12 -3.05
N THR A 279 -1.23 -5.25 -4.08
CA THR A 279 -2.50 -4.68 -4.52
C THR A 279 -2.55 -4.56 -6.04
N PRO A 280 -3.75 -4.50 -6.65
CA PRO A 280 -3.91 -4.23 -8.08
C PRO A 280 -3.27 -2.89 -8.53
N TYR A 281 -3.26 -1.88 -7.65
CA TYR A 281 -2.65 -0.59 -7.95
C TYR A 281 -1.11 -0.67 -8.00
N GLU A 282 -0.48 -1.36 -7.05
CA GLU A 282 0.96 -1.62 -7.08
C GLU A 282 1.37 -2.42 -8.32
N ARG A 283 0.56 -3.42 -8.71
CA ARG A 283 0.79 -4.18 -9.94
C ARG A 283 0.73 -3.27 -11.17
N TRP A 284 -0.27 -2.38 -11.24
CA TRP A 284 -0.37 -1.41 -12.33
C TRP A 284 0.86 -0.50 -12.38
N ILE A 285 1.33 0.03 -11.24
CA ILE A 285 2.55 0.87 -11.17
C ILE A 285 3.75 0.10 -11.74
N TYR A 286 3.94 -1.15 -11.30
CA TYR A 286 5.06 -1.96 -11.73
C TYR A 286 5.01 -2.24 -13.25
N LEU A 287 3.89 -2.74 -13.75
CA LEU A 287 3.71 -3.03 -15.17
C LEU A 287 3.86 -1.79 -16.05
N ARG A 288 3.37 -0.64 -15.61
CA ARG A 288 3.56 0.64 -16.32
C ARG A 288 5.05 0.99 -16.46
N SER A 289 5.83 0.84 -15.41
CA SER A 289 7.29 1.11 -15.45
C SER A 289 8.05 0.05 -16.25
N VAL A 290 7.61 -1.21 -16.21
CA VAL A 290 8.15 -2.24 -17.13
C VAL A 290 7.88 -1.85 -18.58
N GLY A 291 6.68 -1.35 -18.92
CA GLY A 291 6.35 -0.87 -20.25
C GLY A 291 7.20 0.32 -20.73
N VAL A 292 7.66 1.18 -19.79
CA VAL A 292 8.70 2.20 -20.12
C VAL A 292 10.02 1.52 -20.47
N ALA A 293 10.49 0.61 -19.62
CA ALA A 293 11.77 -0.05 -19.81
C ALA A 293 11.80 -0.88 -21.08
N THR A 294 10.80 -1.72 -21.31
CA THR A 294 10.72 -2.55 -22.53
C THR A 294 10.60 -1.71 -23.79
N GLY A 295 9.81 -0.63 -23.75
CA GLY A 295 9.68 0.29 -24.89
C GLY A 295 11.00 0.97 -25.27
N LEU A 296 11.79 1.41 -24.28
CA LEU A 296 13.10 2.03 -24.53
C LEU A 296 14.15 1.01 -25.00
N LEU A 297 14.05 -0.24 -24.53
CA LEU A 297 15.01 -1.29 -24.86
C LEU A 297 14.72 -1.99 -26.20
N GLN A 298 13.52 -1.87 -26.76
CA GLN A 298 13.13 -2.58 -27.99
C GLN A 298 13.98 -2.22 -29.20
N ALA A 299 14.46 -0.99 -29.32
CA ALA A 299 15.22 -0.55 -30.50
C ALA A 299 16.43 -1.46 -30.77
N GLU A 300 17.08 -1.98 -29.72
CA GLU A 300 18.30 -2.77 -29.84
C GLU A 300 18.13 -4.22 -29.37
N HIS A 301 17.08 -4.53 -28.64
CA HIS A 301 16.93 -5.78 -27.89
C HIS A 301 15.60 -6.52 -28.10
N ALA A 302 14.81 -6.17 -29.13
CA ALA A 302 13.47 -6.72 -29.36
C ALA A 302 13.43 -8.26 -29.31
N GLU A 303 14.43 -8.92 -29.93
CA GLU A 303 14.54 -10.37 -30.02
C GLU A 303 15.28 -11.03 -28.84
N THR A 304 15.65 -10.25 -27.82
CA THR A 304 16.29 -10.81 -26.62
C THR A 304 15.35 -11.84 -26.00
N ALA A 305 15.82 -13.07 -25.89
CA ALA A 305 15.05 -14.16 -25.29
C ALA A 305 14.85 -13.92 -23.79
N LEU A 306 13.60 -13.92 -23.38
CA LEU A 306 13.18 -13.77 -21.98
C LEU A 306 12.12 -14.81 -21.68
N ALA A 307 12.21 -15.44 -20.51
CA ALA A 307 11.21 -16.38 -20.06
C ALA A 307 10.92 -16.14 -18.58
N PHE A 308 9.70 -15.75 -18.28
CA PHE A 308 9.24 -15.48 -16.92
C PHE A 308 8.09 -16.44 -16.55
N PRO A 309 8.10 -17.03 -15.35
CA PRO A 309 7.02 -17.89 -14.89
C PRO A 309 5.66 -17.17 -14.95
N GLY A 310 4.67 -17.82 -15.59
CA GLY A 310 3.31 -17.26 -15.68
C GLY A 310 3.12 -16.12 -16.67
N VAL A 311 4.16 -15.73 -17.42
CA VAL A 311 4.09 -14.67 -18.45
C VAL A 311 4.20 -15.30 -19.85
N PRO A 312 3.21 -15.08 -20.74
CA PRO A 312 3.18 -15.69 -22.08
C PRO A 312 4.02 -14.86 -23.07
N ALA A 313 5.32 -14.69 -22.76
CA ALA A 313 6.28 -13.97 -23.60
C ALA A 313 7.61 -14.71 -23.62
N ALA A 314 8.20 -14.86 -24.81
CA ALA A 314 9.49 -15.49 -25.04
C ALA A 314 10.58 -14.50 -25.45
N THR A 315 10.20 -13.28 -25.88
CA THR A 315 11.11 -12.21 -26.26
C THR A 315 10.75 -10.89 -25.57
N LEU A 316 11.67 -9.93 -25.59
CA LEU A 316 11.43 -8.59 -25.06
C LEU A 316 10.24 -7.90 -25.75
N ALA A 317 10.12 -8.07 -27.07
CA ALA A 317 8.99 -7.51 -27.83
C ALA A 317 7.64 -8.14 -27.45
N GLU A 318 7.61 -9.42 -27.15
CA GLU A 318 6.41 -10.10 -26.67
C GLU A 318 6.07 -9.67 -25.24
N LEU A 319 7.08 -9.50 -24.40
CA LEU A 319 6.91 -8.99 -23.05
C LEU A 319 6.33 -7.57 -23.06
N ASP A 320 6.83 -6.68 -23.92
CA ASP A 320 6.30 -5.31 -24.04
C ASP A 320 4.80 -5.32 -24.39
N ARG A 321 4.42 -6.12 -25.39
CA ARG A 321 3.01 -6.24 -25.79
C ARG A 321 2.12 -6.74 -24.65
N TRP A 322 2.57 -7.77 -23.96
CA TRP A 322 1.82 -8.35 -22.83
C TRP A 322 1.70 -7.35 -21.68
N VAL A 323 2.82 -6.75 -21.24
CA VAL A 323 2.86 -5.77 -20.16
C VAL A 323 1.94 -4.58 -20.44
N ARG A 324 1.97 -4.04 -21.67
CA ARG A 324 1.09 -2.92 -22.07
C ARG A 324 -0.38 -3.32 -22.02
N SER A 325 -0.71 -4.53 -22.47
CA SER A 325 -2.08 -5.05 -22.41
C SER A 325 -2.56 -5.19 -20.96
N GLU A 326 -1.75 -5.79 -20.07
CA GLU A 326 -2.09 -5.98 -18.67
C GLU A 326 -2.22 -4.64 -17.91
N ALA A 327 -1.28 -3.71 -18.13
CA ALA A 327 -1.32 -2.40 -17.50
C ALA A 327 -2.56 -1.60 -17.91
N LEU A 328 -2.93 -1.61 -19.20
CA LEU A 328 -4.14 -0.93 -19.68
C LEU A 328 -5.41 -1.62 -19.18
N ALA A 329 -5.42 -2.94 -19.08
CA ALA A 329 -6.57 -3.67 -18.52
C ALA A 329 -6.82 -3.30 -17.04
N LEU A 330 -5.76 -3.15 -16.24
CA LEU A 330 -5.85 -2.66 -14.87
C LEU A 330 -6.28 -1.18 -14.82
N ALA A 331 -5.67 -0.33 -15.64
CA ALA A 331 -6.02 1.09 -15.73
C ALA A 331 -7.51 1.28 -16.04
N ALA A 332 -8.06 0.53 -17.01
CA ALA A 332 -9.46 0.59 -17.38
C ALA A 332 -10.40 0.20 -16.21
N GLN A 333 -10.01 -0.75 -15.36
CA GLN A 333 -10.80 -1.11 -14.18
C GLN A 333 -10.86 0.04 -13.17
N PHE A 334 -9.72 0.72 -12.93
CA PHE A 334 -9.67 1.89 -12.06
C PHE A 334 -10.48 3.06 -12.65
N ASP A 335 -10.35 3.31 -13.94
CA ASP A 335 -11.07 4.38 -14.63
C ASP A 335 -12.59 4.17 -14.61
N ALA A 336 -13.03 2.93 -14.83
CA ALA A 336 -14.45 2.56 -14.71
C ALA A 336 -14.99 2.84 -13.30
N ARG A 337 -14.22 2.47 -12.25
CA ARG A 337 -14.56 2.77 -10.86
C ARG A 337 -14.62 4.27 -10.59
N ASN A 338 -13.64 5.01 -11.12
CA ASN A 338 -13.43 6.44 -10.87
C ASN A 338 -14.36 7.34 -11.70
N ALA A 339 -15.02 6.78 -12.72
CA ALA A 339 -15.74 7.52 -13.76
C ALA A 339 -14.85 8.61 -14.42
N SER A 340 -13.61 8.26 -14.73
CA SER A 340 -12.60 9.14 -15.34
C SER A 340 -11.66 8.32 -16.22
N SER A 341 -10.78 8.96 -17.01
CA SER A 341 -9.69 8.33 -17.76
C SER A 341 -8.31 8.52 -17.11
N ALA A 342 -8.27 9.03 -15.89
CA ALA A 342 -7.06 9.53 -15.25
C ALA A 342 -5.93 8.49 -15.13
N VAL A 343 -6.27 7.22 -14.90
CA VAL A 343 -5.26 6.15 -14.73
C VAL A 343 -4.73 5.71 -16.10
N THR A 344 -5.60 5.58 -17.09
CA THR A 344 -5.21 5.33 -18.48
C THR A 344 -4.37 6.49 -19.05
N ASP A 345 -4.79 7.74 -18.83
CA ASP A 345 -4.06 8.93 -19.28
C ASP A 345 -2.68 9.01 -18.64
N ALA A 346 -2.57 8.75 -17.34
CA ALA A 346 -1.29 8.67 -16.63
C ALA A 346 -0.39 7.54 -17.16
N THR A 347 -0.96 6.44 -17.63
CA THR A 347 -0.22 5.35 -18.26
C THR A 347 0.38 5.79 -19.58
N TRP A 348 -0.42 6.39 -20.46
CA TRP A 348 0.03 6.90 -21.75
C TRP A 348 1.02 8.06 -21.60
N ALA A 349 0.81 8.96 -20.65
CA ALA A 349 1.73 10.07 -20.39
C ALA A 349 3.15 9.57 -20.07
N VAL A 350 3.27 8.52 -19.26
CA VAL A 350 4.58 7.93 -18.90
C VAL A 350 5.20 7.17 -20.07
N TRP A 351 4.42 6.47 -20.88
CA TRP A 351 4.93 5.73 -22.05
C TRP A 351 5.31 6.63 -23.23
N ASN A 352 4.60 7.75 -23.40
CA ASN A 352 4.90 8.74 -24.44
C ASN A 352 6.07 9.66 -24.05
N ASP A 353 6.46 9.64 -22.79
CA ASP A 353 7.62 10.38 -22.31
C ASP A 353 8.92 9.64 -22.67
N THR A 354 9.56 10.10 -23.71
CA THR A 354 10.81 9.54 -24.24
C THR A 354 12.06 10.16 -23.62
N THR A 355 11.94 10.95 -22.55
CA THR A 355 13.10 11.58 -21.91
C THR A 355 14.08 10.51 -21.42
N THR A 356 15.31 10.61 -21.90
CA THR A 356 16.45 9.80 -21.49
C THR A 356 17.63 10.71 -21.16
N LEU A 357 18.54 10.25 -20.30
CA LEU A 357 19.78 10.94 -19.96
C LEU A 357 20.84 9.88 -19.71
N ALA A 358 21.92 9.88 -20.48
CA ALA A 358 23.03 8.96 -20.25
C ALA A 358 23.64 9.21 -18.85
N VAL A 359 23.60 8.19 -17.98
CA VAL A 359 24.15 8.26 -16.63
C VAL A 359 25.15 7.14 -16.44
N ASP A 360 26.41 7.49 -16.23
CA ASP A 360 27.45 6.52 -15.90
C ASP A 360 27.37 6.12 -14.43
N LEU A 361 26.95 4.90 -14.19
CA LEU A 361 26.91 4.34 -12.85
C LEU A 361 28.22 3.66 -12.41
N SER A 362 29.24 3.59 -13.28
CA SER A 362 30.54 2.98 -12.96
C SER A 362 31.54 3.99 -12.38
N VAL A 363 31.55 5.24 -12.89
CA VAL A 363 32.59 6.24 -12.62
C VAL A 363 32.48 6.89 -11.24
N PHE A 364 31.30 6.96 -10.66
CA PHE A 364 31.07 7.72 -9.42
C PHE A 364 31.27 6.93 -8.12
N GLY A 365 31.96 5.78 -8.17
CA GLY A 365 32.19 4.90 -7.01
C GLY A 365 33.18 5.42 -5.97
N GLU A 366 34.12 6.28 -6.35
CA GLU A 366 35.29 6.57 -5.49
C GLU A 366 35.31 7.96 -4.83
N HIS A 367 34.51 8.93 -5.27
CA HIS A 367 34.61 10.32 -4.80
C HIS A 367 33.39 10.94 -4.13
N LEU A 368 32.29 10.22 -3.98
CA LEU A 368 31.15 10.69 -3.20
C LEU A 368 31.19 10.04 -1.83
N ALA A 369 31.35 10.85 -0.77
CA ALA A 369 31.23 10.37 0.60
C ALA A 369 29.94 9.55 0.73
N PRO A 370 30.00 8.29 1.16
CA PRO A 370 28.81 7.51 1.40
C PRO A 370 27.97 8.21 2.45
N LEU A 371 26.65 8.18 2.31
CA LEU A 371 25.77 8.46 3.44
C LEU A 371 26.26 7.55 4.58
N PRO A 372 26.52 8.11 5.79
CA PRO A 372 27.15 7.34 6.85
C PRO A 372 26.34 6.07 7.13
N PRO A 373 27.01 4.92 7.35
CA PRO A 373 26.34 3.65 7.59
C PRO A 373 25.43 3.74 8.82
N ARG A 374 24.32 3.01 8.80
CA ARG A 374 23.33 2.92 9.89
C ARG A 374 23.92 2.65 11.28
N SER A 375 25.15 2.19 11.39
CA SER A 375 25.82 1.75 12.63
C SER A 375 26.74 2.76 13.32
N ALA A 376 26.92 3.98 12.82
CA ALA A 376 27.75 4.98 13.50
C ALA A 376 26.89 5.92 14.36
N VAL A 377 26.16 5.38 15.32
CA VAL A 377 25.51 6.18 16.36
C VAL A 377 26.54 6.50 17.42
N LEU A 378 27.21 7.63 17.32
CA LEU A 378 27.77 8.32 18.49
C LEU A 378 26.60 8.56 19.46
N ARG A 379 26.72 8.01 20.66
CA ARG A 379 25.76 8.20 21.76
C ARG A 379 25.71 9.67 22.13
N LEU A 380 24.87 10.45 21.47
CA LEU A 380 24.35 11.70 22.01
C LEU A 380 23.10 11.35 22.84
N PRO A 381 22.82 12.07 23.93
CA PRO A 381 21.65 11.80 24.75
C PRO A 381 20.38 11.90 23.89
N PRO A 382 19.38 11.04 24.10
CA PRO A 382 18.25 10.90 23.19
C PRO A 382 17.43 12.20 23.15
N ARG A 383 17.59 12.98 22.10
CA ARG A 383 16.48 13.80 21.63
C ARG A 383 15.43 12.80 21.14
N ARG A 384 14.24 12.86 21.70
CA ARG A 384 13.11 12.00 21.33
C ARG A 384 12.76 12.22 19.85
N THR A 385 13.45 11.50 18.95
CA THR A 385 12.99 11.33 17.58
C THR A 385 11.90 10.26 17.64
N ARG A 386 10.66 10.65 17.38
CA ARG A 386 9.56 9.73 17.22
C ARG A 386 9.81 8.96 15.92
N GLN A 387 10.30 7.74 16.04
CA GLN A 387 10.40 6.81 14.92
C GLN A 387 8.99 6.40 14.48
N CYS A 388 8.82 6.15 13.18
CA CYS A 388 7.64 5.48 12.63
C CYS A 388 7.53 4.01 13.06
N ASN A 389 8.42 3.52 13.88
CA ASN A 389 8.27 2.23 14.51
C ASN A 389 7.13 2.29 15.53
N PRO A 390 6.31 1.24 15.62
CA PRO A 390 5.29 1.14 16.65
C PRO A 390 5.93 1.43 18.01
N LEU A 391 5.28 2.29 18.78
CA LEU A 391 5.72 2.69 20.11
C LEU A 391 6.18 1.45 20.90
N PRO A 392 7.36 1.47 21.56
CA PRO A 392 7.71 0.40 22.48
C PRO A 392 6.66 0.38 23.58
N LEU A 393 5.83 -0.66 23.55
CA LEU A 393 4.78 -0.86 24.53
C LEU A 393 5.46 -1.14 25.88
N ARG A 394 5.38 -0.19 26.78
CA ARG A 394 5.65 -0.47 28.19
C ARG A 394 4.67 -1.55 28.66
N PRO A 395 5.07 -2.49 29.54
CA PRO A 395 4.12 -3.43 30.12
C PRO A 395 2.94 -2.65 30.68
N ARG A 396 1.74 -2.99 30.25
CA ARG A 396 0.50 -2.38 30.76
C ARG A 396 0.42 -2.63 32.26
N THR A 397 0.63 -1.60 33.05
CA THR A 397 0.34 -1.60 34.49
C THR A 397 -1.13 -1.23 34.68
N ARG A 398 -1.79 -1.85 35.63
CA ARG A 398 -3.20 -1.58 35.98
C ARG A 398 -3.48 -0.07 36.04
N PRO A 399 -4.66 0.39 35.56
CA PRO A 399 -5.06 1.77 35.73
C PRO A 399 -5.07 2.12 37.22
N ARG A 400 -4.29 3.07 37.63
CA ARG A 400 -4.46 3.75 38.90
C ARG A 400 -5.78 4.49 38.82
N THR A 401 -6.72 4.15 39.66
CA THR A 401 -7.92 4.93 39.94
C THR A 401 -7.50 6.39 40.16
N LEU A 402 -7.91 7.26 39.26
CA LEU A 402 -7.76 8.70 39.42
C LEU A 402 -8.58 9.11 40.68
N PRO A 403 -8.01 9.94 41.56
CA PRO A 403 -8.79 10.51 42.65
C PRO A 403 -9.86 11.44 42.04
N VAL A 404 -11.09 11.26 42.48
CA VAL A 404 -12.20 12.16 42.21
C VAL A 404 -11.84 13.53 42.77
N PHE A 405 -11.48 14.45 41.88
CA PHE A 405 -11.34 15.85 42.26
C PHE A 405 -12.72 16.46 42.43
N SER A 406 -13.09 16.65 43.69
CA SER A 406 -14.23 17.47 44.08
C SER A 406 -13.96 18.92 43.70
N LEU A 407 -14.78 19.47 42.81
CA LEU A 407 -14.80 20.89 42.48
C LEU A 407 -15.18 21.71 43.71
N PRO A 408 -14.43 22.77 44.09
CA PRO A 408 -14.87 23.69 45.12
C PRO A 408 -16.02 24.56 44.61
N ARG A 409 -17.11 24.58 45.40
CA ARG A 409 -18.19 25.56 45.27
C ARG A 409 -17.62 26.94 45.55
N ILE A 410 -17.66 27.83 44.57
CA ILE A 410 -17.43 29.27 44.78
C ILE A 410 -18.82 29.91 44.81
N LEU A 411 -19.18 30.44 45.99
CA LEU A 411 -20.27 31.38 46.18
C LEU A 411 -19.83 32.79 45.77
N PRO A 412 -20.73 33.66 45.29
CA PRO A 412 -20.34 35.01 44.83
C PRO A 412 -20.34 36.02 45.95
N GLU A 413 -19.28 36.79 46.08
CA GLU A 413 -19.32 38.07 46.80
C GLU A 413 -19.29 39.27 45.85
N CYS A 414 -20.26 40.17 46.15
CA CYS A 414 -20.42 41.48 45.52
C CYS A 414 -19.32 42.43 45.93
N SER A 415 -18.81 43.26 45.01
CA SER A 415 -18.79 44.72 45.19
C SER A 415 -18.37 45.49 43.93
N ARG A 416 -19.29 46.36 43.58
CA ARG A 416 -19.21 47.78 43.15
C ARG A 416 -18.13 48.24 42.15
N GLY A 417 -18.64 48.68 40.98
CA GLY A 417 -18.30 50.06 40.65
C GLY A 417 -17.85 50.37 39.23
N ARG A 418 -18.71 51.05 38.47
CA ARG A 418 -18.53 52.05 37.41
C ARG A 418 -18.71 51.66 35.95
N SER A 419 -19.84 52.18 35.54
CA SER A 419 -20.32 52.66 34.25
C SER A 419 -19.31 52.88 33.14
N ARG A 420 -19.64 52.42 31.93
CA ARG A 420 -19.81 53.27 30.73
C ARG A 420 -20.60 52.57 29.63
N ARG A 421 -21.48 53.37 29.04
CA ARG A 421 -22.56 53.14 28.08
C ARG A 421 -22.13 52.62 26.73
N ARG A 422 -23.13 51.95 26.10
CA ARG A 422 -23.60 51.91 24.67
C ARG A 422 -23.30 50.60 23.97
N ARG A 423 -24.17 49.95 23.24
CA ARG A 423 -25.51 50.21 22.63
C ARG A 423 -26.19 48.86 22.42
N ARG A 424 -27.50 48.83 22.55
CA ARG A 424 -28.38 47.71 22.21
C ARG A 424 -28.45 47.50 20.71
N ILE A 425 -28.36 46.24 20.25
CA ILE A 425 -29.15 45.76 19.10
C ILE A 425 -29.84 44.47 19.54
N ARG A 426 -31.16 44.53 19.53
CA ARG A 426 -32.08 43.40 19.75
C ARG A 426 -32.15 42.59 18.47
N TRP A 427 -32.05 41.26 18.58
CA TRP A 427 -32.76 40.35 17.71
C TRP A 427 -33.36 39.24 18.55
N GLY A 428 -34.66 39.02 18.30
CA GLY A 428 -35.52 38.17 19.12
C GLY A 428 -35.31 36.69 18.89
N GLN A 429 -35.55 35.95 19.95
CA GLN A 429 -35.83 34.51 19.88
C GLN A 429 -37.27 34.30 19.36
N PRO A 430 -37.50 33.06 18.81
CA PRO A 430 -38.55 32.27 19.41
C PRO A 430 -38.05 30.89 19.82
N ALA A 431 -38.44 30.53 21.04
CA ALA A 431 -38.37 29.21 21.61
C ALA A 431 -39.10 28.19 20.72
N ARG A 432 -38.44 27.05 20.44
CA ARG A 432 -39.14 25.83 20.08
C ARG A 432 -38.62 24.69 20.93
N THR A 433 -39.50 24.17 21.74
CA THR A 433 -39.48 22.97 22.53
C THR A 433 -39.10 21.74 21.68
N TRP A 434 -38.13 20.98 22.11
CA TRP A 434 -37.80 19.67 21.56
C TRP A 434 -38.57 18.58 22.33
N PRO A 435 -39.27 17.66 21.65
CA PRO A 435 -39.79 16.47 22.28
C PRO A 435 -38.72 15.41 22.41
N SER A 436 -38.62 14.79 23.56
CA SER A 436 -37.88 13.58 23.88
C SER A 436 -38.26 12.45 22.91
N ARG A 437 -37.29 11.96 22.10
CA ARG A 437 -37.42 10.71 21.37
C ARG A 437 -36.24 9.80 21.67
N THR A 438 -36.59 8.62 22.14
CA THR A 438 -35.84 7.41 22.39
C THR A 438 -34.89 6.98 21.26
N PRO A 439 -33.80 6.24 21.54
CA PRO A 439 -32.69 5.98 20.60
C PRO A 439 -32.99 4.78 19.70
N THR A 440 -33.65 4.99 18.57
CA THR A 440 -33.88 3.94 17.56
C THR A 440 -33.21 4.18 16.21
N ALA A 441 -32.47 5.28 16.04
CA ALA A 441 -31.88 5.65 14.74
C ALA A 441 -30.43 5.21 14.50
N ARG A 442 -29.81 4.42 15.41
CA ARG A 442 -28.39 4.02 15.30
C ARG A 442 -28.13 2.71 14.52
N ARG A 443 -29.15 2.00 14.05
CA ARG A 443 -28.96 0.71 13.36
C ARG A 443 -28.80 0.77 11.84
N GLY A 444 -29.03 1.91 11.21
CA GLY A 444 -29.08 2.01 9.74
C GLY A 444 -27.74 2.22 9.03
N ALA A 445 -26.83 2.99 9.61
CA ALA A 445 -25.56 3.38 8.94
C ALA A 445 -24.50 2.25 8.90
N TRP A 446 -24.59 1.29 9.79
CA TRP A 446 -23.61 0.21 9.90
C TRP A 446 -23.90 -1.03 9.05
N ARG A 447 -25.11 -1.15 8.51
CA ARG A 447 -25.42 -2.22 7.56
C ARG A 447 -24.62 -2.08 6.26
N LEU A 448 -24.22 -0.88 5.89
CA LEU A 448 -23.49 -0.63 4.65
C LEU A 448 -22.05 -1.16 4.68
N LEU A 449 -21.29 -1.00 5.76
CA LEU A 449 -19.92 -1.55 5.84
C LEU A 449 -19.90 -3.09 5.95
N GLY A 450 -20.91 -3.70 6.55
CA GLY A 450 -21.03 -5.16 6.64
C GLY A 450 -21.38 -5.85 5.31
N SER A 451 -21.95 -5.12 4.34
CA SER A 451 -22.27 -5.62 2.99
C SER A 451 -21.16 -5.36 1.97
N LEU A 452 -20.09 -4.66 2.35
CA LEU A 452 -19.04 -4.19 1.47
C LEU A 452 -17.87 -5.17 1.28
N MET A 453 -17.83 -6.24 2.05
CA MET A 453 -16.80 -7.27 1.88
C MET A 453 -17.35 -8.39 1.00
N PRO A 454 -16.73 -8.73 -0.12
CA PRO A 454 -17.06 -9.96 -0.82
C PRO A 454 -16.80 -11.13 0.11
N ARG A 455 -17.81 -11.97 0.33
CA ARG A 455 -17.62 -13.25 1.01
C ARG A 455 -16.53 -14.01 0.25
N PRO A 456 -15.56 -14.64 0.93
CA PRO A 456 -14.59 -15.47 0.24
C PRO A 456 -15.34 -16.51 -0.57
N ARG A 457 -15.19 -16.47 -1.89
CA ARG A 457 -15.68 -17.50 -2.78
C ARG A 457 -14.83 -18.73 -2.55
N CYS A 458 -15.40 -19.72 -1.85
CA CYS A 458 -14.88 -21.08 -1.90
C CYS A 458 -14.79 -21.49 -3.37
N TRP A 459 -13.60 -21.77 -3.84
CA TRP A 459 -13.37 -22.42 -5.14
C TRP A 459 -13.94 -23.81 -5.10
N LEU A 460 -15.18 -23.96 -5.57
CA LEU A 460 -15.76 -25.26 -5.87
C LEU A 460 -15.04 -25.80 -7.11
N ARG A 461 -14.26 -26.87 -6.91
CA ARG A 461 -13.76 -27.70 -8.01
C ARG A 461 -14.94 -28.20 -8.84
N PRO A 462 -14.85 -28.22 -10.19
CA PRO A 462 -15.91 -28.77 -11.02
C PRO A 462 -16.08 -30.27 -10.72
N LYS A 463 -17.30 -30.68 -10.41
CA LYS A 463 -17.69 -32.09 -10.30
C LYS A 463 -17.61 -32.76 -11.67
N ALA A 464 -16.69 -33.70 -11.81
CA ALA A 464 -16.72 -34.64 -12.92
C ALA A 464 -17.98 -35.50 -12.84
N THR A 465 -18.76 -35.51 -13.89
CA THR A 465 -19.91 -36.40 -14.09
C THR A 465 -19.44 -37.84 -14.22
N ARG A 466 -19.83 -38.68 -13.27
CA ARG A 466 -19.69 -40.13 -13.34
C ARG A 466 -20.94 -40.72 -14.00
N LYS A 467 -20.77 -41.41 -15.10
CA LYS A 467 -21.66 -42.50 -15.53
C LYS A 467 -20.95 -43.85 -15.35
N GLY A 468 -21.52 -44.66 -14.50
CA GLY A 468 -21.82 -46.09 -14.65
C GLY A 468 -20.76 -47.16 -14.52
N ARG A 469 -20.91 -47.91 -13.53
CA ARG A 469 -21.05 -49.37 -13.36
C ARG A 469 -20.09 -50.07 -12.37
N ALA A 470 -20.76 -50.93 -11.68
CA ALA A 470 -20.42 -51.71 -10.50
C ALA A 470 -19.34 -52.81 -10.71
N LEU A 471 -18.65 -53.19 -9.65
CA LEU A 471 -18.65 -54.51 -8.96
C LEU A 471 -17.33 -54.75 -8.19
N SER A 472 -17.53 -55.08 -6.95
CA SER A 472 -16.90 -56.09 -6.09
C SER A 472 -15.51 -55.92 -5.49
N SER A 473 -15.57 -56.05 -4.18
CA SER A 473 -14.72 -56.84 -3.24
C SER A 473 -13.44 -56.19 -2.65
N ARG A 474 -13.49 -56.21 -1.38
CA ARG A 474 -12.63 -55.93 -0.22
C ARG A 474 -11.30 -56.75 -0.15
N PRO A 475 -10.56 -56.61 0.96
CA PRO A 475 -9.29 -55.93 1.25
C PRO A 475 -8.19 -56.93 1.73
N PRO A 476 -7.25 -56.64 2.64
CA PRO A 476 -6.29 -55.60 2.98
C PRO A 476 -4.82 -56.14 3.03
N CYS A 477 -3.83 -55.29 3.40
CA CYS A 477 -2.67 -55.59 4.30
C CYS A 477 -1.61 -54.52 4.15
N ARG A 478 -1.27 -53.89 5.16
CA ARG A 478 -0.25 -53.79 6.19
C ARG A 478 1.21 -53.94 5.74
N CYS A 479 2.01 -52.99 6.24
CA CYS A 479 3.38 -53.06 6.77
C CYS A 479 4.55 -53.12 5.77
N CYS A 480 5.48 -52.21 5.84
CA CYS A 480 6.75 -52.23 6.56
C CYS A 480 7.69 -51.17 6.04
N GLU A 481 8.15 -50.34 6.91
CA GLU A 481 9.51 -49.94 7.27
C GLU A 481 10.69 -50.28 6.34
N GLY A 482 11.56 -49.26 6.10
CA GLY A 482 12.97 -49.50 6.25
C GLY A 482 13.90 -48.93 5.17
N ARG A 483 14.64 -47.88 5.57
CA ARG A 483 16.05 -47.60 5.24
C ARG A 483 16.46 -47.24 3.80
N GLY A 484 17.02 -46.03 3.66
CA GLY A 484 17.94 -45.62 2.59
C GLY A 484 19.33 -46.27 2.72
N PRO A 485 20.39 -45.74 2.14
CA PRO A 485 20.53 -45.00 0.89
C PRO A 485 21.56 -45.68 -0.06
N ARG A 486 21.74 -45.29 -1.33
CA ARG A 486 23.05 -45.19 -1.99
C ARG A 486 23.00 -44.76 -3.47
N ARG A 487 24.02 -44.03 -3.83
CA ARG A 487 24.48 -43.49 -5.12
C ARG A 487 24.58 -44.50 -6.26
N GLY A 488 24.50 -44.01 -7.48
CA GLY A 488 25.05 -44.68 -8.68
C GLY A 488 24.37 -44.22 -9.97
N SER A 489 24.90 -43.28 -10.61
CA SER A 489 25.53 -43.19 -11.96
C SER A 489 25.00 -44.09 -13.09
N TRP A 490 24.88 -43.45 -14.27
CA TRP A 490 25.20 -43.88 -15.64
C TRP A 490 24.08 -44.15 -16.64
N ARG A 491 24.22 -43.36 -17.71
CA ARG A 491 24.20 -43.61 -19.19
C ARG A 491 22.87 -43.65 -19.93
N ARG A 492 22.83 -42.66 -20.83
CA ARG A 492 22.55 -42.71 -22.30
C ARG A 492 21.87 -43.94 -22.84
N TRP A 493 20.82 -43.72 -23.61
CA TRP A 493 20.67 -44.36 -24.92
C TRP A 493 19.93 -43.46 -25.92
N CYS A 494 20.53 -43.38 -27.11
CA CYS A 494 20.02 -42.79 -28.35
C CYS A 494 19.09 -43.76 -29.08
N GLY A 495 18.20 -43.23 -29.91
CA GLY A 495 17.91 -43.93 -31.14
C GLY A 495 16.55 -43.75 -31.78
N ARG A 496 16.55 -43.03 -32.94
CA ARG A 496 15.73 -43.21 -34.16
C ARG A 496 14.21 -42.94 -34.01
N GLY A 497 13.59 -42.05 -34.70
CA GLY A 497 13.65 -41.70 -36.12
C GLY A 497 12.56 -42.37 -36.91
N HIS A 498 11.53 -41.62 -37.35
CA HIS A 498 10.85 -41.88 -38.62
C HIS A 498 10.13 -40.61 -39.14
N ALA A 499 10.27 -40.42 -40.43
CA ALA A 499 9.94 -39.25 -41.21
C ALA A 499 8.59 -39.39 -41.97
N VAL A 500 7.93 -38.22 -42.15
CA VAL A 500 7.25 -37.66 -43.35
C VAL A 500 6.00 -38.41 -43.90
N PRO A 501 4.95 -37.75 -44.48
CA PRO A 501 5.10 -36.79 -45.56
C PRO A 501 4.18 -35.53 -45.55
N ARG A 502 4.69 -34.54 -46.32
CA ARG A 502 4.03 -33.34 -46.81
C ARG A 502 2.86 -33.62 -47.72
N ARG A 503 1.82 -32.75 -47.69
CA ARG A 503 1.00 -32.45 -48.89
C ARG A 503 0.86 -30.94 -49.04
N ARG A 504 1.23 -30.45 -50.23
CA ARG A 504 0.94 -29.12 -50.81
C ARG A 504 -0.46 -29.16 -51.43
N VAL A 505 -1.18 -28.02 -51.41
CA VAL A 505 -2.05 -27.51 -52.52
C VAL A 505 -2.19 -26.00 -52.19
N SER A 506 -1.60 -25.17 -52.96
CA SER A 506 -1.87 -24.30 -54.11
C SER A 506 -2.82 -23.12 -53.81
N ALA A 507 -2.25 -21.96 -54.17
CA ALA A 507 -2.83 -20.62 -54.17
C ALA A 507 -3.93 -20.45 -55.23
N THR A 508 -4.89 -19.54 -54.94
CA THR A 508 -5.52 -18.72 -55.97
C THR A 508 -5.87 -17.35 -55.36
N SER A 509 -5.45 -16.37 -56.14
CA SER A 509 -5.69 -14.93 -56.05
C SER A 509 -7.14 -14.58 -56.38
N THR A 510 -7.71 -13.51 -55.79
CA THR A 510 -8.44 -12.45 -56.53
C THR A 510 -8.79 -11.26 -55.64
N SER A 511 -8.26 -10.11 -56.03
CA SER A 511 -8.86 -8.77 -56.19
C SER A 511 -9.71 -8.09 -55.11
N SER A 512 -9.23 -6.90 -54.75
CA SER A 512 -9.96 -5.78 -54.17
C SER A 512 -11.09 -5.24 -55.07
N PRO A 513 -12.07 -4.47 -54.56
CA PRO A 513 -11.93 -3.04 -54.73
C PRO A 513 -12.42 -2.16 -53.52
N SER A 514 -11.89 -0.96 -53.60
CA SER A 514 -12.15 0.28 -52.90
C SER A 514 -13.60 0.73 -52.80
N SER A 515 -13.98 1.41 -51.68
CA SER A 515 -14.64 2.75 -51.73
C SER A 515 -15.03 3.24 -50.34
N SER A 516 -14.52 4.37 -49.92
CA SER A 516 -15.13 5.69 -49.67
C SER A 516 -15.94 5.85 -48.37
N TRP A 517 -15.47 6.84 -47.61
CA TRP A 517 -16.15 7.56 -46.50
C TRP A 517 -17.47 8.21 -46.91
N PRO A 518 -18.40 8.55 -45.96
CA PRO A 518 -18.37 9.90 -45.44
C PRO A 518 -18.68 10.05 -43.94
N SER A 519 -18.24 11.21 -43.48
CA SER A 519 -18.49 11.89 -42.22
C SER A 519 -19.95 12.04 -41.83
N CYS A 520 -20.26 11.89 -40.56
CA CYS A 520 -21.01 12.81 -39.72
C CYS A 520 -20.60 12.57 -38.27
#